data_05620b081475eac2118276cf94d1681a
#
_entry.id   05620b081475eac2118276cf94d1681a
#
_cell.length_a   1.000
_cell.length_b   1.000
_cell.length_c   1.000
_cell.angle_alpha   90.00
_cell.angle_beta   90.00
_cell.angle_gamma   90.00
#
_symmetry.space_group_name_H-M   'P 1'
#
loop_
_entity.id
_entity.type
_entity.pdbx_description
1 polymer ?
#
loop_
_entity_poly.entity_id
_entity_poly.type
_entity_poly.pdbx_seq_one_letter_code
_entity_poly.pdbx_strand_id
1 'polypeptide(L)'
;MSHEQISLNSDVIESLKEQFAEEQFADNPEPRCPVVLIYDCSTSMWGMDGDDPKMRELMRGHELLQDELVKDLVARERAEISYITYGTQVSEPTLFTTPGEINDIKEAEADPTKDTTHYKYLNTQPVFTDMVTTSTNQALLTAIETIEKRLEKYGSHPHYAPMIFLVTDGMATDHNAPAPGGNQTLLEYTINRLKEHIKFDEKGRPEKGSWVFLPVYIPTGNPKTDADIKKSLSIYPSAPAPEAQPLEPGNILSFFQWISQSVQNRSNSRTEEALAFPNPSNWLMPSM
;
A
#
# COMPACT_ATOMS: atom_id res chain seq x y z
N MET A 1 6.29 -41.74 12.60
CA MET A 1 6.97 -41.02 11.52
C MET A 1 7.07 -39.55 11.97
N SER A 2 8.27 -39.13 12.34
CA SER A 2 8.53 -37.76 12.80
C SER A 2 8.46 -36.82 11.60
N HIS A 3 7.55 -35.85 11.63
CA HIS A 3 7.59 -34.74 10.70
C HIS A 3 8.85 -33.91 11.04
N GLU A 4 9.92 -34.09 10.31
CA GLU A 4 11.00 -33.11 10.25
C GLU A 4 10.41 -31.83 9.65
N GLN A 5 10.15 -30.85 10.51
CA GLN A 5 10.00 -29.47 10.09
C GLN A 5 11.37 -29.04 9.53
N ILE A 6 11.51 -28.98 8.22
CA ILE A 6 12.64 -28.34 7.57
C ILE A 6 12.49 -26.85 7.87
N SER A 7 13.21 -26.40 8.89
CA SER A 7 13.44 -24.99 9.14
C SER A 7 14.35 -24.49 8.01
N LEU A 8 13.76 -23.90 6.97
CA LEU A 8 14.55 -23.18 5.98
C LEU A 8 15.28 -22.05 6.67
N ASN A 9 16.60 -21.97 6.45
CA ASN A 9 17.43 -20.89 6.98
C ASN A 9 16.95 -19.55 6.40
N SER A 10 16.99 -18.49 7.20
CA SER A 10 16.66 -17.12 6.80
C SER A 10 17.34 -16.70 5.49
N ASP A 11 18.59 -17.11 5.31
CA ASP A 11 19.39 -16.80 4.11
C ASP A 11 18.83 -17.49 2.84
N VAL A 12 18.25 -18.66 2.97
CA VAL A 12 17.61 -19.39 1.84
C VAL A 12 16.30 -18.70 1.46
N ILE A 13 15.52 -18.26 2.45
CA ILE A 13 14.28 -17.50 2.20
C ILE A 13 14.58 -16.19 1.51
N GLU A 14 15.61 -15.47 1.94
CA GLU A 14 16.01 -14.20 1.33
C GLU A 14 16.52 -14.40 -0.10
N SER A 15 17.34 -15.43 -0.33
CA SER A 15 17.80 -15.79 -1.69
C SER A 15 16.66 -16.14 -2.63
N LEU A 16 15.64 -16.85 -2.15
CA LEU A 16 14.43 -17.14 -2.96
C LEU A 16 13.63 -15.89 -3.28
N LYS A 17 13.52 -14.97 -2.32
CA LYS A 17 12.86 -13.66 -2.55
C LYS A 17 13.60 -12.83 -3.60
N GLU A 18 14.94 -12.80 -3.52
CA GLU A 18 15.76 -12.10 -4.50
C GLU A 18 15.65 -12.71 -5.89
N GLN A 19 15.75 -14.03 -6.00
CA GLN A 19 15.62 -14.76 -7.27
C GLN A 19 14.24 -14.53 -7.90
N PHE A 20 13.18 -14.63 -7.11
CA PHE A 20 11.81 -14.35 -7.59
C PHE A 20 11.65 -12.91 -8.11
N ALA A 21 12.25 -11.94 -7.41
CA ALA A 21 12.22 -10.55 -7.85
C ALA A 21 13.02 -10.30 -9.14
N GLU A 22 14.14 -11.00 -9.36
CA GLU A 22 14.95 -10.89 -10.59
C GLU A 22 14.26 -11.55 -11.79
N GLU A 23 13.65 -12.71 -11.62
CA GLU A 23 12.90 -13.43 -12.66
C GLU A 23 11.74 -12.58 -13.21
N GLN A 24 11.07 -11.80 -12.34
CA GLN A 24 9.98 -10.90 -12.74
C GLN A 24 10.38 -9.88 -13.83
N PHE A 25 11.65 -9.43 -13.84
CA PHE A 25 12.10 -8.43 -14.84
C PHE A 25 12.60 -9.06 -16.12
N ALA A 26 13.17 -10.26 -16.05
CA ALA A 26 13.73 -10.95 -17.21
C ALA A 26 12.64 -11.35 -18.21
N ASP A 27 11.47 -11.73 -17.71
CA ASP A 27 10.41 -12.31 -18.53
C ASP A 27 9.33 -11.32 -18.95
N ASN A 28 9.27 -10.13 -18.31
CA ASN A 28 8.24 -9.14 -18.63
C ASN A 28 8.84 -7.74 -18.87
N PRO A 29 9.03 -7.32 -20.13
CA PRO A 29 9.60 -6.02 -20.50
C PRO A 29 8.63 -4.83 -20.33
N GLU A 30 7.40 -5.08 -19.87
CA GLU A 30 6.37 -4.06 -19.72
C GLU A 30 6.73 -3.05 -18.59
N PRO A 31 6.40 -1.75 -18.77
CA PRO A 31 6.64 -0.74 -17.76
C PRO A 31 5.96 -1.09 -16.42
N ARG A 32 6.67 -0.93 -15.31
CA ARG A 32 6.17 -1.27 -13.98
C ARG A 32 5.45 -0.09 -13.31
N CYS A 33 4.36 -0.39 -12.61
CA CYS A 33 3.57 0.57 -11.85
C CYS A 33 3.61 0.20 -10.35
N PRO A 34 4.60 0.71 -9.59
CA PRO A 34 4.75 0.35 -8.19
C PRO A 34 3.68 1.03 -7.32
N VAL A 35 2.98 0.24 -6.53
CA VAL A 35 1.90 0.66 -5.64
C VAL A 35 2.16 0.11 -4.25
N VAL A 36 2.12 0.95 -3.22
CA VAL A 36 2.16 0.53 -1.82
C VAL A 36 0.86 0.88 -1.14
N LEU A 37 0.25 -0.12 -0.51
CA LEU A 37 -0.96 0.02 0.29
C LEU A 37 -0.61 -0.16 1.76
N ILE A 38 -0.94 0.85 2.58
CA ILE A 38 -0.62 0.89 4.00
C ILE A 38 -1.94 0.81 4.78
N TYR A 39 -2.10 -0.22 5.59
CA TYR A 39 -3.31 -0.52 6.34
C TYR A 39 -3.09 -0.39 7.83
N ASP A 40 -3.86 0.47 8.46
CA ASP A 40 -3.93 0.56 9.91
C ASP A 40 -4.61 -0.68 10.48
N CYS A 41 -3.94 -1.34 11.41
CA CYS A 41 -4.43 -2.50 12.15
C CYS A 41 -4.50 -2.21 13.65
N SER A 42 -4.53 -0.94 14.05
CA SER A 42 -4.70 -0.55 15.46
C SER A 42 -6.05 -1.02 16.02
N THR A 43 -6.14 -1.15 17.33
CA THR A 43 -7.33 -1.65 18.03
C THR A 43 -8.61 -0.91 17.64
N SER A 44 -8.54 0.39 17.30
CA SER A 44 -9.70 1.16 16.86
C SER A 44 -10.29 0.66 15.54
N MET A 45 -9.48 0.05 14.67
CA MET A 45 -9.93 -0.58 13.43
C MET A 45 -10.66 -1.91 13.67
N TRP A 46 -10.30 -2.64 14.74
CA TRP A 46 -10.90 -3.93 15.09
C TRP A 46 -12.14 -3.81 15.97
N GLY A 47 -12.30 -2.69 16.70
CA GLY A 47 -13.33 -2.52 17.71
C GLY A 47 -13.08 -3.32 18.98
N MET A 48 -13.90 -3.07 20.03
CA MET A 48 -13.70 -3.69 21.34
C MET A 48 -13.92 -5.21 21.34
N ASP A 49 -14.77 -5.70 20.44
CA ASP A 49 -15.12 -7.13 20.31
C ASP A 49 -14.33 -7.84 19.18
N GLY A 50 -13.38 -7.15 18.54
CA GLY A 50 -12.57 -7.71 17.45
C GLY A 50 -13.33 -7.95 16.14
N ASP A 51 -14.54 -7.43 16.00
CA ASP A 51 -15.42 -7.59 14.82
C ASP A 51 -16.02 -6.26 14.34
N ASP A 52 -15.19 -5.21 14.30
CA ASP A 52 -15.63 -3.93 13.77
C ASP A 52 -15.87 -4.03 12.24
N PRO A 53 -16.96 -3.46 11.73
CA PRO A 53 -17.21 -3.37 10.29
C PRO A 53 -16.06 -2.78 9.48
N LYS A 54 -15.30 -1.83 10.03
CA LYS A 54 -14.18 -1.15 9.37
C LYS A 54 -13.11 -2.14 8.90
N MET A 55 -12.58 -2.96 9.80
CA MET A 55 -11.55 -3.94 9.44
C MET A 55 -12.08 -4.99 8.47
N ARG A 56 -13.30 -5.49 8.70
CA ARG A 56 -13.94 -6.46 7.82
C ARG A 56 -14.15 -5.91 6.40
N GLU A 57 -14.58 -4.67 6.27
CA GLU A 57 -14.75 -4.02 4.96
C GLU A 57 -13.40 -3.69 4.31
N LEU A 58 -12.38 -3.33 5.10
CA LEU A 58 -11.02 -3.14 4.61
C LEU A 58 -10.45 -4.42 3.98
N MET A 59 -10.59 -5.55 4.68
CA MET A 59 -10.15 -6.86 4.17
C MET A 59 -10.89 -7.25 2.89
N ARG A 60 -12.22 -7.07 2.85
CA ARG A 60 -13.01 -7.30 1.63
C ARG A 60 -12.62 -6.36 0.49
N GLY A 61 -12.32 -5.09 0.81
CA GLY A 61 -11.84 -4.12 -0.18
C GLY A 61 -10.48 -4.50 -0.76
N HIS A 62 -9.60 -5.04 0.07
CA HIS A 62 -8.31 -5.59 -0.37
C HIS A 62 -8.50 -6.76 -1.37
N GLU A 63 -9.38 -7.72 -1.06
CA GLU A 63 -9.70 -8.83 -1.97
C GLU A 63 -10.29 -8.33 -3.28
N LEU A 64 -11.24 -7.39 -3.20
CA LEU A 64 -11.86 -6.77 -4.38
C LEU A 64 -10.83 -6.08 -5.28
N LEU A 65 -9.86 -5.35 -4.70
CA LEU A 65 -8.79 -4.70 -5.46
C LEU A 65 -7.99 -5.72 -6.28
N GLN A 66 -7.58 -6.80 -5.66
CA GLN A 66 -6.85 -7.88 -6.36
C GLN A 66 -7.68 -8.47 -7.50
N ASP A 67 -8.94 -8.80 -7.23
CA ASP A 67 -9.84 -9.39 -8.22
C ASP A 67 -10.10 -8.46 -9.42
N GLU A 68 -10.23 -7.16 -9.18
CA GLU A 68 -10.43 -6.17 -10.25
C GLU A 68 -9.16 -5.96 -11.09
N LEU A 69 -7.99 -5.94 -10.46
CA LEU A 69 -6.72 -5.77 -11.17
C LEU A 69 -6.35 -7.01 -12.01
N VAL A 70 -6.69 -8.21 -11.56
CA VAL A 70 -6.48 -9.45 -12.33
C VAL A 70 -7.31 -9.46 -13.61
N LYS A 71 -8.49 -8.85 -13.62
CA LYS A 71 -9.38 -8.79 -14.80
C LYS A 71 -8.88 -7.84 -15.89
N ASP A 72 -8.10 -6.82 -15.54
CA ASP A 72 -7.50 -5.91 -16.51
C ASP A 72 -6.18 -6.50 -17.03
N LEU A 73 -6.14 -6.87 -18.31
CA LEU A 73 -5.01 -7.57 -18.92
C LEU A 73 -3.69 -6.77 -18.88
N VAL A 74 -3.76 -5.45 -18.79
CA VAL A 74 -2.59 -4.58 -18.71
C VAL A 74 -2.18 -4.39 -17.26
N ALA A 75 -3.11 -4.07 -16.36
CA ALA A 75 -2.80 -3.85 -14.96
C ALA A 75 -2.30 -5.12 -14.27
N ARG A 76 -2.82 -6.31 -14.65
CA ARG A 76 -2.38 -7.58 -14.07
C ARG A 76 -0.89 -7.88 -14.31
N GLU A 77 -0.29 -7.31 -15.37
CA GLU A 77 1.10 -7.54 -15.74
C GLU A 77 2.02 -6.35 -15.38
N ARG A 78 1.48 -5.13 -15.27
CA ARG A 78 2.24 -3.91 -15.04
C ARG A 78 2.17 -3.40 -13.61
N ALA A 79 1.03 -3.54 -12.93
CA ALA A 79 0.91 -3.14 -11.54
C ALA A 79 1.78 -4.05 -10.67
N GLU A 80 2.57 -3.47 -9.79
CA GLU A 80 3.32 -4.19 -8.78
C GLU A 80 2.89 -3.67 -7.42
N ILE A 81 2.32 -4.55 -6.61
CA ILE A 81 1.68 -4.16 -5.36
C ILE A 81 2.45 -4.73 -4.20
N SER A 82 2.75 -3.87 -3.24
CA SER A 82 3.28 -4.23 -1.92
C SER A 82 2.34 -3.73 -0.84
N TYR A 83 2.20 -4.48 0.24
CA TYR A 83 1.34 -4.17 1.36
C TYR A 83 2.14 -4.00 2.64
N ILE A 84 1.72 -3.05 3.46
CA ILE A 84 2.25 -2.82 4.81
C ILE A 84 1.06 -2.74 5.75
N THR A 85 1.06 -3.56 6.79
CA THR A 85 0.13 -3.42 7.91
C THR A 85 0.85 -2.81 9.09
N TYR A 86 0.18 -1.98 9.87
CA TYR A 86 0.83 -1.33 11.00
C TYR A 86 -0.14 -1.05 12.16
N GLY A 87 0.46 -0.86 13.31
CA GLY A 87 -0.16 -0.45 14.56
C GLY A 87 0.96 -0.11 15.53
N THR A 88 1.17 -0.86 16.61
CA THR A 88 2.33 -0.73 17.51
C THR A 88 3.65 -1.03 16.80
N GLN A 89 3.60 -1.97 15.87
CA GLN A 89 4.71 -2.36 15.00
C GLN A 89 4.30 -2.14 13.54
N VAL A 90 5.27 -2.04 12.67
CA VAL A 90 5.09 -2.05 11.23
C VAL A 90 5.49 -3.42 10.72
N SER A 91 4.63 -4.06 9.92
CA SER A 91 4.97 -5.33 9.30
C SER A 91 6.14 -5.18 8.32
N GLU A 92 6.85 -6.26 8.05
CA GLU A 92 7.67 -6.31 6.86
C GLU A 92 6.77 -6.05 5.64
N PRO A 93 7.21 -5.20 4.68
CA PRO A 93 6.50 -5.03 3.42
C PRO A 93 6.36 -6.38 2.70
N THR A 94 5.21 -6.62 2.09
CA THR A 94 5.10 -7.77 1.19
C THR A 94 5.99 -7.55 -0.04
N LEU A 95 6.33 -8.63 -0.73
CA LEU A 95 7.03 -8.50 -2.01
C LEU A 95 6.19 -7.69 -2.99
N PHE A 96 6.85 -6.88 -3.80
CA PHE A 96 6.22 -6.31 -4.99
C PHE A 96 5.88 -7.43 -5.96
N THR A 97 4.60 -7.69 -6.12
CA THR A 97 4.09 -8.81 -6.94
C THR A 97 2.99 -8.30 -7.83
N THR A 98 2.95 -8.76 -9.08
CA THR A 98 1.85 -8.40 -9.97
C THR A 98 0.56 -9.13 -9.60
N PRO A 99 -0.62 -8.56 -9.87
CA PRO A 99 -1.89 -9.26 -9.66
C PRO A 99 -1.95 -10.60 -10.41
N GLY A 100 -1.32 -10.70 -11.60
CA GLY A 100 -1.20 -11.94 -12.35
C GLY A 100 -0.47 -13.03 -11.57
N GLU A 101 0.71 -12.72 -11.06
CA GLU A 101 1.52 -13.65 -10.26
C GLU A 101 0.83 -14.06 -8.95
N ILE A 102 0.14 -13.13 -8.27
CA ILE A 102 -0.65 -13.46 -7.08
C ILE A 102 -1.76 -14.47 -7.44
N ASN A 103 -2.41 -14.30 -8.58
CA ASN A 103 -3.43 -15.23 -9.05
C ASN A 103 -2.83 -16.61 -9.36
N ASP A 104 -1.71 -16.66 -10.05
CA ASP A 104 -1.03 -17.90 -10.40
C ASP A 104 -0.56 -18.69 -9.15
N ILE A 105 -0.10 -17.96 -8.11
CA ILE A 105 0.23 -18.55 -6.81
C ILE A 105 -1.03 -19.15 -6.16
N LYS A 106 -2.14 -18.42 -6.11
CA LYS A 106 -3.41 -18.90 -5.55
C LYS A 106 -3.94 -20.12 -6.30
N GLU A 107 -3.87 -20.14 -7.64
CA GLU A 107 -4.29 -21.28 -8.46
C GLU A 107 -3.39 -22.51 -8.22
N ALA A 108 -2.08 -22.30 -8.09
CA ALA A 108 -1.15 -23.37 -7.77
C ALA A 108 -1.38 -23.95 -6.36
N GLU A 109 -1.65 -23.10 -5.37
CA GLU A 109 -1.97 -23.52 -4.00
C GLU A 109 -3.31 -24.29 -3.92
N ALA A 110 -4.26 -23.96 -4.79
CA ALA A 110 -5.55 -24.66 -4.88
C ALA A 110 -5.44 -26.03 -5.59
N ASP A 111 -4.37 -26.30 -6.33
CA ASP A 111 -4.16 -27.57 -7.04
C ASP A 111 -3.34 -28.55 -6.18
N PRO A 112 -3.96 -29.62 -5.64
CA PRO A 112 -3.28 -30.57 -4.77
C PRO A 112 -2.15 -31.36 -5.47
N THR A 113 -2.03 -31.27 -6.79
CA THR A 113 -0.99 -31.96 -7.58
C THR A 113 0.26 -31.10 -7.75
N LYS A 114 0.20 -29.82 -7.44
CA LYS A 114 1.31 -28.87 -7.57
C LYS A 114 2.20 -28.87 -6.34
N ASP A 115 3.51 -28.82 -6.55
CA ASP A 115 4.44 -28.49 -5.47
C ASP A 115 4.45 -26.99 -5.25
N THR A 116 3.84 -26.56 -4.15
CA THR A 116 3.74 -25.15 -3.74
C THR A 116 4.67 -24.81 -2.59
N THR A 117 5.62 -25.67 -2.26
CA THR A 117 6.46 -25.54 -1.07
C THR A 117 7.19 -24.18 -1.05
N HIS A 118 7.66 -23.70 -2.18
CA HIS A 118 8.34 -22.41 -2.29
C HIS A 118 7.41 -21.20 -2.14
N TYR A 119 6.14 -21.30 -2.55
CA TYR A 119 5.17 -20.18 -2.43
C TYR A 119 4.84 -19.85 -0.97
N LYS A 120 4.90 -20.82 -0.07
CA LYS A 120 4.64 -20.64 1.37
C LYS A 120 5.60 -19.66 2.06
N TYR A 121 6.74 -19.41 1.44
CA TYR A 121 7.76 -18.49 1.96
C TYR A 121 7.72 -17.13 1.27
N LEU A 122 6.90 -16.97 0.23
CA LEU A 122 6.75 -15.68 -0.44
C LEU A 122 5.75 -14.82 0.34
N ASN A 123 6.22 -13.68 0.82
CA ASN A 123 5.37 -12.71 1.50
C ASN A 123 4.66 -11.83 0.47
N THR A 124 3.56 -12.30 -0.13
CA THR A 124 2.79 -11.60 -1.17
C THR A 124 1.45 -11.05 -0.68
N GLN A 125 1.04 -11.38 0.55
CA GLN A 125 -0.25 -10.98 1.11
C GLN A 125 -0.07 -10.26 2.45
N PRO A 126 -0.89 -9.24 2.76
CA PRO A 126 -0.85 -8.58 4.06
C PRO A 126 -1.34 -9.53 5.17
N VAL A 127 -0.75 -9.39 6.34
CA VAL A 127 -1.21 -10.08 7.56
C VAL A 127 -1.93 -9.06 8.44
N PHE A 128 -3.23 -9.22 8.58
CA PHE A 128 -4.07 -8.36 9.42
C PHE A 128 -4.06 -8.90 10.87
N THR A 129 -3.41 -8.17 11.76
CA THR A 129 -3.30 -8.53 13.19
C THR A 129 -3.65 -7.32 14.06
N ASP A 130 -4.47 -7.53 15.10
CA ASP A 130 -4.80 -6.45 16.05
C ASP A 130 -3.55 -5.92 16.76
N MET A 131 -3.39 -4.60 16.77
CA MET A 131 -2.27 -3.88 17.36
C MET A 131 -2.74 -2.65 18.14
N VAL A 132 -2.05 -2.30 19.23
CA VAL A 132 -2.58 -1.31 20.20
C VAL A 132 -2.48 0.14 19.74
N THR A 133 -1.37 0.56 19.11
CA THR A 133 -1.09 1.96 18.76
C THR A 133 -1.03 2.18 17.24
N THR A 134 -0.73 3.42 16.82
CA THR A 134 -0.81 3.84 15.42
C THR A 134 0.52 4.49 14.99
N SER A 135 1.50 3.67 14.55
CA SER A 135 2.84 4.10 14.15
C SER A 135 2.89 4.53 12.68
N THR A 136 2.14 5.57 12.33
CA THR A 136 1.94 6.02 10.95
C THR A 136 3.23 6.52 10.29
N ASN A 137 4.07 7.29 11.02
CA ASN A 137 5.31 7.80 10.43
C ASN A 137 6.27 6.68 10.08
N GLN A 138 6.40 5.69 10.97
CA GLN A 138 7.25 4.52 10.71
C GLN A 138 6.73 3.73 9.50
N ALA A 139 5.41 3.54 9.36
CA ALA A 139 4.82 2.86 8.21
C ALA A 139 5.07 3.61 6.89
N LEU A 140 4.94 4.95 6.90
CA LEU A 140 5.25 5.79 5.74
C LEU A 140 6.73 5.72 5.36
N LEU A 141 7.65 5.77 6.31
CA LEU A 141 9.08 5.63 6.04
C LEU A 141 9.40 4.26 5.45
N THR A 142 8.81 3.20 6.01
CA THR A 142 8.95 1.84 5.48
C THR A 142 8.45 1.78 4.02
N ALA A 143 7.33 2.43 3.70
CA ALA A 143 6.80 2.47 2.33
C ALA A 143 7.75 3.22 1.37
N ILE A 144 8.28 4.37 1.80
CA ILE A 144 9.24 5.15 1.01
C ILE A 144 10.49 4.31 0.70
N GLU A 145 11.12 3.73 1.73
CA GLU A 145 12.31 2.90 1.57
C GLU A 145 12.06 1.67 0.69
N THR A 146 10.88 1.07 0.81
CA THR A 146 10.47 -0.09 0.00
C THR A 146 10.37 0.27 -1.47
N ILE A 147 9.76 1.42 -1.79
CA ILE A 147 9.68 1.91 -3.16
C ILE A 147 11.07 2.28 -3.69
N GLU A 148 11.89 2.99 -2.93
CA GLU A 148 13.24 3.38 -3.36
C GLU A 148 14.09 2.17 -3.72
N LYS A 149 14.10 1.14 -2.86
CA LYS A 149 14.78 -0.14 -3.14
C LYS A 149 14.23 -0.82 -4.40
N ARG A 150 12.91 -0.71 -4.64
CA ARG A 150 12.31 -1.27 -5.86
C ARG A 150 12.73 -0.48 -7.10
N LEU A 151 12.75 0.85 -7.04
CA LEU A 151 13.21 1.70 -8.14
C LEU A 151 14.71 1.47 -8.45
N GLU A 152 15.53 1.25 -7.44
CA GLU A 152 16.93 0.86 -7.64
C GLU A 152 17.05 -0.46 -8.41
N LYS A 153 16.23 -1.44 -8.09
CA LYS A 153 16.16 -2.72 -8.81
C LYS A 153 15.69 -2.57 -10.26
N TYR A 154 14.81 -1.61 -10.55
CA TYR A 154 14.42 -1.34 -11.95
C TYR A 154 15.59 -0.83 -12.79
N GLY A 155 16.53 -0.06 -12.23
CA GLY A 155 17.63 0.51 -12.99
C GLY A 155 17.14 1.31 -14.19
N SER A 156 17.38 0.80 -15.41
CA SER A 156 16.91 1.41 -16.67
C SER A 156 15.56 0.89 -17.15
N HIS A 157 14.94 -0.06 -16.44
CA HIS A 157 13.63 -0.60 -16.80
C HIS A 157 12.55 0.49 -16.67
N PRO A 158 11.70 0.68 -17.68
CA PRO A 158 10.68 1.73 -17.63
C PRO A 158 9.67 1.49 -16.52
N HIS A 159 9.32 2.56 -15.80
CA HIS A 159 8.35 2.51 -14.73
C HIS A 159 7.52 3.79 -14.65
N TYR A 160 6.35 3.68 -14.05
CA TYR A 160 5.49 4.80 -13.72
C TYR A 160 5.88 5.41 -12.37
N ALA A 161 5.47 6.66 -12.13
CA ALA A 161 5.62 7.26 -10.81
C ALA A 161 4.87 6.43 -9.76
N PRO A 162 5.50 6.12 -8.62
CA PRO A 162 4.91 5.31 -7.55
C PRO A 162 3.64 5.89 -6.96
N MET A 163 2.79 5.02 -6.43
CA MET A 163 1.58 5.39 -5.70
C MET A 163 1.58 4.78 -4.30
N ILE A 164 1.25 5.60 -3.31
CA ILE A 164 1.10 5.21 -1.91
C ILE A 164 -0.32 5.54 -1.45
N PHE A 165 -1.02 4.58 -0.91
CA PHE A 165 -2.34 4.76 -0.32
C PHE A 165 -2.30 4.37 1.16
N LEU A 166 -2.72 5.26 2.04
CA LEU A 166 -2.79 5.03 3.48
C LEU A 166 -4.25 5.03 3.93
N VAL A 167 -4.67 3.97 4.62
CA VAL A 167 -5.99 3.86 5.24
C VAL A 167 -5.83 3.73 6.75
N THR A 168 -6.47 4.64 7.51
CA THR A 168 -6.40 4.67 8.99
C THR A 168 -7.70 5.20 9.57
N ASP A 169 -7.99 4.93 10.83
CA ASP A 169 -9.05 5.58 11.61
C ASP A 169 -8.49 6.35 12.82
N GLY A 170 -7.17 6.50 12.89
CA GLY A 170 -6.48 7.09 14.04
C GLY A 170 -5.48 8.18 13.71
N MET A 171 -5.08 8.90 14.75
CA MET A 171 -3.96 9.81 14.71
C MET A 171 -2.66 9.05 14.94
N ALA A 172 -1.61 9.43 14.22
CA ALA A 172 -0.28 8.89 14.47
C ALA A 172 0.16 9.14 15.93
N THR A 173 0.64 8.10 16.59
CA THR A 173 1.14 8.16 17.97
C THR A 173 2.66 8.35 18.04
N ASP A 174 3.35 8.22 16.93
CA ASP A 174 4.81 8.25 16.80
C ASP A 174 5.39 9.59 16.30
N HIS A 175 4.59 10.68 16.27
CA HIS A 175 5.01 12.00 15.78
C HIS A 175 6.27 12.53 16.48
N ASN A 176 6.33 12.39 17.80
CA ASN A 176 7.41 12.92 18.63
C ASN A 176 8.56 11.93 18.85
N ALA A 177 8.49 10.73 18.27
CA ALA A 177 9.60 9.79 18.32
C ALA A 177 10.84 10.41 17.66
N PRO A 178 12.06 10.08 18.11
CA PRO A 178 13.28 10.55 17.46
C PRO A 178 13.41 9.92 16.06
N ALA A 179 13.77 10.74 15.08
CA ALA A 179 14.10 10.27 13.75
C ALA A 179 15.48 9.56 13.74
N PRO A 180 15.80 8.78 12.71
CA PRO A 180 17.15 8.31 12.47
C PRO A 180 18.15 9.48 12.50
N GLY A 181 19.22 9.36 13.31
CA GLY A 181 20.20 10.43 13.54
C GLY A 181 19.84 11.43 14.66
N GLY A 182 18.62 11.40 15.23
CA GLY A 182 18.26 12.08 16.49
C GLY A 182 18.14 13.61 16.45
N ASN A 183 18.24 14.25 15.27
CA ASN A 183 18.29 15.72 15.15
C ASN A 183 16.91 16.38 14.90
N GLN A 184 15.87 15.58 14.70
CA GLN A 184 14.50 16.04 14.43
C GLN A 184 13.50 14.99 14.90
N THR A 185 12.21 15.34 14.90
CA THR A 185 11.13 14.38 15.18
C THR A 185 10.91 13.44 14.00
N LEU A 186 10.34 12.29 14.27
CA LEU A 186 10.00 11.31 13.24
C LEU A 186 9.01 11.90 12.23
N LEU A 187 8.06 12.73 12.69
CA LEU A 187 7.13 13.46 11.83
C LEU A 187 7.86 14.37 10.83
N GLU A 188 8.75 15.24 11.33
CA GLU A 188 9.49 16.18 10.47
C GLU A 188 10.35 15.43 9.45
N TYR A 189 10.98 14.34 9.88
CA TYR A 189 11.75 13.48 9.00
C TYR A 189 10.88 12.87 7.90
N THR A 190 9.73 12.29 8.28
CA THR A 190 8.78 11.68 7.33
C THR A 190 8.26 12.69 6.30
N ILE A 191 7.90 13.89 6.76
CA ILE A 191 7.44 14.96 5.85
C ILE A 191 8.56 15.34 4.86
N ASN A 192 9.79 15.47 5.33
CA ASN A 192 10.91 15.81 4.46
C ASN A 192 11.17 14.72 3.43
N ARG A 193 11.15 13.45 3.84
CA ARG A 193 11.29 12.29 2.94
C ARG A 193 10.18 12.26 1.86
N LEU A 194 8.92 12.51 2.23
CA LEU A 194 7.83 12.60 1.26
C LEU A 194 8.03 13.77 0.27
N LYS A 195 8.51 14.93 0.73
CA LYS A 195 8.78 16.10 -0.12
C LYS A 195 9.92 15.87 -1.13
N GLU A 196 10.80 14.91 -0.91
CA GLU A 196 11.81 14.55 -1.89
C GLU A 196 11.19 13.94 -3.14
N HIS A 197 10.04 13.29 -3.01
CA HIS A 197 9.37 12.53 -4.06
C HIS A 197 8.06 13.16 -4.56
N ILE A 198 7.33 13.87 -3.69
CA ILE A 198 6.05 14.51 -4.02
C ILE A 198 6.29 15.99 -4.29
N LYS A 199 6.21 16.36 -5.57
CA LYS A 199 6.50 17.72 -6.04
C LYS A 199 5.28 18.33 -6.73
N PHE A 200 5.11 19.61 -6.57
CA PHE A 200 4.01 20.37 -7.14
C PHE A 200 4.53 21.51 -8.01
N ASP A 201 3.85 21.74 -9.12
CA ASP A 201 4.09 22.92 -9.97
C ASP A 201 3.59 24.22 -9.29
N GLU A 202 3.86 25.37 -9.89
CA GLU A 202 3.43 26.68 -9.39
C GLU A 202 1.90 26.81 -9.23
N LYS A 203 1.12 25.93 -9.83
CA LYS A 203 -0.35 25.86 -9.74
C LYS A 203 -0.84 24.85 -8.71
N GLY A 204 0.07 24.22 -7.95
CA GLY A 204 -0.25 23.20 -6.96
C GLY A 204 -0.65 21.84 -7.56
N ARG A 205 -0.33 21.57 -8.84
CA ARG A 205 -0.58 20.28 -9.48
C ARG A 205 0.66 19.41 -9.35
N PRO A 206 0.51 18.07 -9.19
CA PRO A 206 1.66 17.17 -9.18
C PRO A 206 2.52 17.34 -10.43
N GLU A 207 3.83 17.50 -10.25
CA GLU A 207 4.79 17.53 -11.36
C GLU A 207 4.91 16.16 -12.02
N LYS A 208 5.39 16.16 -13.26
CA LYS A 208 5.72 14.93 -13.99
C LYS A 208 6.72 14.10 -13.17
N GLY A 209 6.44 12.82 -12.99
CA GLY A 209 7.27 11.90 -12.22
C GLY A 209 7.13 12.02 -10.70
N SER A 210 6.35 12.98 -10.21
CA SER A 210 6.01 13.08 -8.80
C SER A 210 5.27 11.82 -8.33
N TRP A 211 5.65 11.31 -7.17
CA TRP A 211 4.91 10.23 -6.54
C TRP A 211 3.50 10.69 -6.15
N VAL A 212 2.62 9.72 -6.02
CA VAL A 212 1.27 9.92 -5.51
C VAL A 212 1.19 9.41 -4.09
N PHE A 213 0.71 10.24 -3.18
CA PHE A 213 0.37 9.82 -1.83
C PHE A 213 -1.04 10.31 -1.50
N LEU A 214 -1.93 9.39 -1.18
CA LEU A 214 -3.30 9.68 -0.78
C LEU A 214 -3.59 9.09 0.60
N PRO A 215 -3.58 9.92 1.66
CA PRO A 215 -4.08 9.52 2.96
C PRO A 215 -5.61 9.60 2.99
N VAL A 216 -6.26 8.53 3.44
CA VAL A 216 -7.69 8.50 3.74
C VAL A 216 -7.90 8.08 5.19
N TYR A 217 -8.93 8.62 5.82
CA TYR A 217 -9.29 8.23 7.18
C TYR A 217 -10.74 7.76 7.27
N ILE A 218 -10.97 6.74 8.06
CA ILE A 218 -12.30 6.24 8.37
C ILE A 218 -12.84 7.04 9.55
N PRO A 219 -13.97 7.77 9.40
CA PRO A 219 -14.55 8.57 10.46
C PRO A 219 -14.92 7.73 11.69
N THR A 220 -14.67 8.28 12.86
CA THR A 220 -14.99 7.66 14.16
C THR A 220 -16.44 7.92 14.58
N GLY A 221 -17.14 8.81 13.88
CA GLY A 221 -18.45 9.31 14.25
C GLY A 221 -18.42 10.44 15.30
N ASN A 222 -17.24 10.84 15.77
CA ASN A 222 -17.05 11.99 16.65
C ASN A 222 -16.43 13.14 15.82
N PRO A 223 -17.20 14.22 15.52
CA PRO A 223 -16.73 15.29 14.64
C PRO A 223 -15.44 15.98 15.09
N LYS A 224 -15.18 16.05 16.41
CA LYS A 224 -13.95 16.63 16.93
C LYS A 224 -12.75 15.72 16.66
N THR A 225 -12.89 14.43 16.96
CA THR A 225 -11.85 13.43 16.71
C THR A 225 -11.55 13.35 15.20
N ASP A 226 -12.58 13.34 14.37
CA ASP A 226 -12.46 13.27 12.91
C ASP A 226 -11.73 14.50 12.36
N ALA A 227 -12.01 15.70 12.90
CA ALA A 227 -11.30 16.91 12.54
C ALA A 227 -9.81 16.86 12.96
N ASP A 228 -9.51 16.31 14.13
CA ASP A 228 -8.15 16.14 14.62
C ASP A 228 -7.38 15.10 13.77
N ILE A 229 -8.01 13.99 13.39
CA ILE A 229 -7.43 12.98 12.47
C ILE A 229 -7.16 13.61 11.10
N LYS A 230 -8.16 14.25 10.51
CA LYS A 230 -8.00 14.96 9.22
C LYS A 230 -6.83 15.93 9.28
N LYS A 231 -6.76 16.75 10.31
CA LYS A 231 -5.68 17.73 10.50
C LYS A 231 -4.32 17.04 10.61
N SER A 232 -4.22 15.97 11.39
CA SER A 232 -2.95 15.24 11.58
C SER A 232 -2.44 14.59 10.30
N LEU A 233 -3.33 14.12 9.42
CA LEU A 233 -2.96 13.52 8.13
C LEU A 233 -2.70 14.57 7.04
N SER A 234 -3.38 15.72 7.10
CA SER A 234 -3.22 16.79 6.10
C SER A 234 -1.91 17.59 6.24
N ILE A 235 -1.07 17.28 7.23
CA ILE A 235 0.28 17.84 7.35
C ILE A 235 1.27 17.22 6.37
N TYR A 236 0.99 16.00 5.90
CA TYR A 236 1.83 15.33 4.90
C TYR A 236 1.53 15.90 3.51
N PRO A 237 2.55 16.08 2.66
CA PRO A 237 2.32 16.43 1.26
C PRO A 237 1.54 15.31 0.59
N SER A 238 0.40 15.61 0.00
CA SER A 238 -0.47 14.60 -0.61
C SER A 238 -0.99 15.03 -1.99
N ALA A 239 -1.12 14.07 -2.88
CA ALA A 239 -1.64 14.22 -4.23
C ALA A 239 -2.48 12.98 -4.58
N PRO A 240 -3.59 13.09 -5.28
CA PRO A 240 -4.10 14.28 -5.98
C PRO A 240 -4.86 15.28 -5.08
N ALA A 241 -5.21 14.90 -3.86
CA ALA A 241 -5.93 15.76 -2.94
C ALA A 241 -4.96 16.40 -1.93
N PRO A 242 -5.00 17.70 -1.72
CA PRO A 242 -4.09 18.40 -0.79
C PRO A 242 -4.40 18.13 0.68
N GLU A 243 -5.53 17.53 0.98
CA GLU A 243 -5.97 17.18 2.33
C GLU A 243 -6.38 15.71 2.41
N ALA A 244 -6.23 15.12 3.60
CA ALA A 244 -6.74 13.78 3.87
C ALA A 244 -8.26 13.70 3.64
N GLN A 245 -8.69 12.63 2.98
CA GLN A 245 -10.08 12.45 2.59
C GLN A 245 -10.81 11.51 3.57
N PRO A 246 -12.06 11.83 3.96
CA PRO A 246 -12.87 10.92 4.75
C PRO A 246 -13.30 9.72 3.89
N LEU A 247 -13.28 8.55 4.48
CA LEU A 247 -13.72 7.30 3.88
C LEU A 247 -14.79 6.68 4.79
N GLU A 248 -16.06 6.93 4.51
CA GLU A 248 -17.15 6.33 5.26
C GLU A 248 -17.09 4.79 5.16
N PRO A 249 -17.35 4.04 6.23
CA PRO A 249 -17.28 2.58 6.22
C PRO A 249 -18.05 1.94 5.05
N GLY A 250 -19.25 2.39 4.76
CA GLY A 250 -20.04 1.90 3.61
C GLY A 250 -19.45 2.20 2.23
N ASN A 251 -18.41 3.03 2.13
CA ASN A 251 -17.77 3.41 0.88
C ASN A 251 -16.38 2.76 0.69
N ILE A 252 -15.94 1.93 1.62
CA ILE A 252 -14.60 1.30 1.55
C ILE A 252 -14.45 0.48 0.26
N LEU A 253 -15.44 -0.30 -0.12
CA LEU A 253 -15.41 -1.06 -1.38
C LEU A 253 -15.32 -0.15 -2.61
N SER A 254 -16.08 0.94 -2.62
CA SER A 254 -16.03 1.93 -3.72
C SER A 254 -14.67 2.63 -3.80
N PHE A 255 -14.01 2.86 -2.67
CA PHE A 255 -12.65 3.39 -2.61
C PHE A 255 -11.65 2.41 -3.22
N PHE A 256 -11.74 1.12 -2.91
CA PHE A 256 -10.86 0.13 -3.51
C PHE A 256 -11.10 -0.05 -5.01
N GLN A 257 -12.35 0.06 -5.47
CA GLN A 257 -12.65 0.13 -6.90
C GLN A 257 -12.00 1.36 -7.55
N TRP A 258 -12.04 2.51 -6.88
CA TRP A 258 -11.39 3.73 -7.35
C TRP A 258 -9.85 3.59 -7.40
N ILE A 259 -9.22 2.93 -6.41
CA ILE A 259 -7.79 2.58 -6.46
C ILE A 259 -7.52 1.69 -7.67
N SER A 260 -8.31 0.62 -7.86
CA SER A 260 -8.17 -0.28 -9.00
C SER A 260 -8.21 0.47 -10.33
N GLN A 261 -9.21 1.34 -10.52
CA GLN A 261 -9.32 2.18 -11.72
C GLN A 261 -8.13 3.14 -11.87
N SER A 262 -7.63 3.70 -10.78
CA SER A 262 -6.46 4.59 -10.81
C SER A 262 -5.20 3.84 -11.26
N VAL A 263 -4.99 2.64 -10.75
CA VAL A 263 -3.88 1.75 -11.14
C VAL A 263 -4.02 1.31 -12.59
N GLN A 264 -5.22 0.91 -13.03
CA GLN A 264 -5.52 0.54 -14.40
C GLN A 264 -5.26 1.72 -15.35
N ASN A 265 -5.78 2.91 -15.05
CA ASN A 265 -5.55 4.11 -15.86
C ASN A 265 -4.05 4.43 -15.96
N ARG A 266 -3.33 4.30 -14.84
CA ARG A 266 -1.89 4.52 -14.81
C ARG A 266 -1.15 3.51 -15.67
N SER A 267 -1.43 2.23 -15.49
CA SER A 267 -0.79 1.13 -16.22
C SER A 267 -1.08 1.17 -17.73
N ASN A 268 -2.25 1.69 -18.11
CA ASN A 268 -2.67 1.84 -19.51
C ASN A 268 -2.20 3.15 -20.16
N SER A 269 -1.67 4.12 -19.39
CA SER A 269 -1.15 5.39 -19.93
C SER A 269 0.27 5.24 -20.45
N ARG A 270 0.82 6.32 -21.02
CA ARG A 270 2.26 6.40 -21.29
C ARG A 270 2.99 6.76 -20.01
N THR A 271 4.19 6.19 -19.79
CA THR A 271 5.00 6.43 -18.58
C THR A 271 5.28 7.91 -18.34
N GLU A 272 5.26 8.70 -19.39
CA GLU A 272 5.55 10.13 -19.38
C GLU A 272 4.34 11.03 -19.13
N GLU A 273 3.12 10.50 -19.14
CA GLU A 273 1.90 11.28 -18.95
C GLU A 273 1.66 11.59 -17.46
N ALA A 274 1.05 12.74 -17.18
CA ALA A 274 0.53 13.01 -15.86
C ALA A 274 -0.64 12.08 -15.57
N LEU A 275 -0.70 11.54 -14.34
CA LEU A 275 -1.79 10.66 -13.95
C LEU A 275 -3.12 11.42 -13.89
N ALA A 276 -4.09 10.98 -14.69
CA ALA A 276 -5.48 11.40 -14.58
C ALA A 276 -6.20 10.46 -13.61
N PHE A 277 -6.51 10.94 -12.42
CA PHE A 277 -7.30 10.18 -11.46
C PHE A 277 -8.76 10.12 -11.86
N PRO A 278 -9.46 8.99 -11.65
CA PRO A 278 -10.91 8.95 -11.73
C PRO A 278 -11.52 9.97 -10.77
N ASN A 279 -12.74 10.44 -11.06
CA ASN A 279 -13.41 11.36 -10.16
C ASN A 279 -13.65 10.69 -8.79
N PRO A 280 -13.13 11.25 -7.68
CA PRO A 280 -13.28 10.65 -6.36
C PRO A 280 -14.70 10.77 -5.79
N SER A 281 -15.62 11.48 -6.47
CA SER A 281 -17.00 11.68 -5.98
C SER A 281 -17.77 10.38 -5.73
N ASN A 282 -17.37 9.27 -6.36
CA ASN A 282 -18.07 7.99 -6.19
C ASN A 282 -17.91 7.38 -4.79
N TRP A 283 -16.84 7.69 -4.07
CA TRP A 283 -16.59 7.20 -2.71
C TRP A 283 -16.58 8.33 -1.65
N LEU A 284 -16.52 9.61 -2.09
CA LEU A 284 -16.62 10.77 -1.21
C LEU A 284 -18.06 11.14 -0.88
N MET A 285 -19.06 10.65 -1.65
CA MET A 285 -20.47 10.95 -1.36
C MET A 285 -20.99 9.98 -0.28
N PRO A 286 -21.75 10.49 0.70
CA PRO A 286 -22.45 9.62 1.64
C PRO A 286 -23.37 8.68 0.83
N SER A 287 -23.33 7.40 1.15
CA SER A 287 -24.34 6.45 0.67
C SER A 287 -25.71 6.97 1.08
N MET A 288 -26.56 7.30 0.09
CA MET A 288 -27.94 7.72 0.32
C MET A 288 -28.77 6.55 0.85
#